data_f975025c5afad5ac9c44e5199702a58d
#
_entry.id   f975025c5afad5ac9c44e5199702a58d
#
_cell.length_a   1.000
_cell.length_b   1.000
_cell.length_c   1.000
_cell.angle_alpha   90.00
_cell.angle_beta   90.00
_cell.angle_gamma   90.00
#
_symmetry.space_group_name_H-M   'P 1'
#
loop_
_entity.id
_entity.type
_entity.pdbx_description
1 polymer ?
#
loop_
_entity_poly.entity_id
_entity_poly.type
_entity_poly.pdbx_seq_one_letter_code
_entity_poly.pdbx_strand_id
1 'polypeptide(L)'
;MQTTLEFIPVQEQHVEQIVDIYNYYVLHTTVSFHTEPLTLEEMRAQLFDLPAHYCSYAIIERMDELDTDEQLAVASDAAYESSLLGYILLTRHKAKQAYDTTAEITIYLKPDQAGKGIGSRALVFIEQAAQQHGFHVLVATVCADNTSSIRLFERYGYEKCAHFREVGRKFDQWLDIVSYQKMIGRREGVDG
;
A
#
# COMPACT_ATOMS: atom_id res chain seq x y z
N MET A 1 -12.13 21.78 -11.98
CA MET A 1 -11.63 21.40 -10.64
C MET A 1 -10.49 20.43 -10.88
N GLN A 2 -9.32 20.77 -10.42
CA GLN A 2 -8.14 19.90 -10.54
C GLN A 2 -8.01 19.16 -9.22
N THR A 3 -7.83 17.84 -9.25
CA THR A 3 -7.65 17.04 -8.04
C THR A 3 -6.19 16.63 -7.92
N THR A 4 -5.63 16.78 -6.73
CA THR A 4 -4.24 16.39 -6.42
C THR A 4 -4.23 15.12 -5.56
N LEU A 5 -3.40 14.14 -5.94
CA LEU A 5 -3.21 12.92 -5.17
C LEU A 5 -2.04 13.12 -4.19
N GLU A 6 -2.31 12.93 -2.91
CA GLU A 6 -1.33 13.04 -1.83
C GLU A 6 -1.15 11.70 -1.12
N PHE A 7 0.08 11.48 -0.61
CA PHE A 7 0.45 10.34 0.21
C PHE A 7 0.93 10.87 1.56
N ILE A 8 0.13 10.71 2.58
CA ILE A 8 0.41 11.22 3.92
C ILE A 8 0.53 10.08 4.93
N PRO A 9 1.32 10.22 5.99
CA PRO A 9 1.33 9.21 7.06
C PRO A 9 -0.10 8.93 7.54
N VAL A 10 -0.41 7.65 7.78
CA VAL A 10 -1.72 7.27 8.31
C VAL A 10 -1.93 7.93 9.67
N GLN A 11 -3.12 8.45 9.89
CA GLN A 11 -3.57 9.04 11.16
C GLN A 11 -4.78 8.27 11.67
N GLU A 12 -5.11 8.43 12.94
CA GLU A 12 -6.21 7.73 13.60
C GLU A 12 -7.55 7.88 12.86
N GLN A 13 -7.82 9.06 12.35
CA GLN A 13 -9.05 9.35 11.58
C GLN A 13 -9.20 8.54 10.29
N HIS A 14 -8.13 7.92 9.79
CA HIS A 14 -8.17 7.10 8.58
C HIS A 14 -8.51 5.64 8.85
N VAL A 15 -8.38 5.17 10.10
CA VAL A 15 -8.43 3.75 10.45
C VAL A 15 -9.75 3.12 10.04
N GLU A 16 -10.88 3.76 10.35
CA GLU A 16 -12.21 3.26 10.04
C GLU A 16 -12.41 3.03 8.53
N GLN A 17 -12.03 4.03 7.72
CA GLN A 17 -12.13 3.89 6.27
C GLN A 17 -11.14 2.86 5.71
N ILE A 18 -9.95 2.72 6.30
CA ILE A 18 -8.95 1.73 5.88
C ILE A 18 -9.42 0.31 6.17
N VAL A 19 -10.01 0.07 7.35
CA VAL A 19 -10.56 -1.25 7.69
C VAL A 19 -11.71 -1.62 6.75
N ASP A 20 -12.56 -0.67 6.37
CA ASP A 20 -13.64 -0.90 5.41
C ASP A 20 -13.10 -1.30 4.03
N ILE A 21 -12.07 -0.57 3.55
CA ILE A 21 -11.40 -0.92 2.28
C ILE A 21 -10.85 -2.34 2.36
N TYR A 22 -10.10 -2.67 3.41
CA TYR A 22 -9.50 -3.99 3.54
C TYR A 22 -10.53 -5.10 3.65
N ASN A 23 -11.55 -4.92 4.49
CA ASN A 23 -12.60 -5.90 4.72
C ASN A 23 -13.46 -6.17 3.49
N TYR A 24 -13.60 -5.17 2.59
CA TYR A 24 -14.20 -5.44 1.28
C TYR A 24 -13.44 -6.55 0.53
N TYR A 25 -12.09 -6.48 0.49
CA TYR A 25 -11.27 -7.51 -0.17
C TYR A 25 -11.30 -8.84 0.57
N VAL A 26 -11.40 -8.80 1.89
CA VAL A 26 -11.56 -10.02 2.70
C VAL A 26 -12.85 -10.74 2.35
N LEU A 27 -13.95 -10.02 2.27
CA LEU A 27 -15.29 -10.61 2.10
C LEU A 27 -15.62 -10.98 0.66
N HIS A 28 -15.05 -10.29 -0.34
CA HIS A 28 -15.50 -10.38 -1.71
C HIS A 28 -14.46 -10.88 -2.72
N THR A 29 -13.21 -11.08 -2.31
CA THR A 29 -12.13 -11.42 -3.24
C THR A 29 -11.14 -12.43 -2.65
N THR A 30 -10.32 -13.01 -3.54
CA THR A 30 -9.16 -13.84 -3.18
C THR A 30 -7.87 -13.01 -2.98
N VAL A 31 -7.91 -11.70 -3.17
CA VAL A 31 -6.75 -10.80 -3.07
C VAL A 31 -6.19 -10.76 -1.65
N SER A 32 -7.04 -10.74 -0.62
CA SER A 32 -6.65 -10.93 0.78
C SER A 32 -6.79 -12.39 1.18
N PHE A 33 -5.80 -12.90 1.93
CA PHE A 33 -5.81 -14.26 2.49
C PHE A 33 -6.46 -14.35 3.87
N HIS A 34 -6.88 -13.24 4.48
CA HIS A 34 -7.78 -13.30 5.61
C HIS A 34 -9.15 -13.86 5.18
N THR A 35 -9.71 -14.74 5.99
CA THR A 35 -11.02 -15.36 5.78
C THR A 35 -12.12 -14.65 6.57
N GLU A 36 -11.74 -13.93 7.62
CA GLU A 36 -12.62 -13.14 8.48
C GLU A 36 -12.21 -11.66 8.44
N PRO A 37 -13.19 -10.74 8.50
CA PRO A 37 -12.92 -9.31 8.57
C PRO A 37 -12.07 -8.95 9.78
N LEU A 38 -11.18 -7.99 9.61
CA LEU A 38 -10.43 -7.40 10.71
C LEU A 38 -11.29 -6.42 11.51
N THR A 39 -11.06 -6.39 12.81
CA THR A 39 -11.55 -5.35 13.71
C THR A 39 -10.77 -4.05 13.54
N LEU A 40 -11.30 -2.95 14.06
CA LEU A 40 -10.58 -1.66 14.12
C LEU A 40 -9.27 -1.78 14.90
N GLU A 41 -9.25 -2.55 16.00
CA GLU A 41 -8.05 -2.74 16.83
C GLU A 41 -6.95 -3.50 16.08
N GLU A 42 -7.31 -4.58 15.37
CA GLU A 42 -6.36 -5.34 14.56
C GLU A 42 -5.80 -4.50 13.40
N MET A 43 -6.63 -3.69 12.75
CA MET A 43 -6.17 -2.78 11.71
C MET A 43 -5.26 -1.69 12.29
N ARG A 44 -5.60 -1.10 13.45
CA ARG A 44 -4.73 -0.15 14.15
C ARG A 44 -3.35 -0.73 14.42
N ALA A 45 -3.30 -1.96 14.93
CA ALA A 45 -2.03 -2.64 15.19
C ALA A 45 -1.20 -2.78 13.89
N GLN A 46 -1.84 -3.16 12.77
CA GLN A 46 -1.15 -3.25 11.48
C GLN A 46 -0.62 -1.91 10.96
N LEU A 47 -1.31 -0.80 11.28
CA LEU A 47 -0.97 0.53 10.77
C LEU A 47 0.07 1.26 11.64
N PHE A 48 0.06 1.05 12.96
CA PHE A 48 0.84 1.84 13.90
C PHE A 48 1.88 1.06 14.70
N ASP A 49 1.68 -0.25 14.94
CA ASP A 49 2.64 -1.06 15.70
C ASP A 49 3.80 -1.55 14.80
N LEU A 50 4.29 -0.63 13.98
CA LEU A 50 5.37 -0.90 13.05
C LEU A 50 6.73 -0.62 13.70
N PRO A 51 7.73 -1.51 13.51
CA PRO A 51 9.10 -1.20 13.94
C PRO A 51 9.64 0.05 13.23
N ALA A 52 10.66 0.68 13.79
CA ALA A 52 11.34 1.80 13.16
C ALA A 52 11.73 1.47 11.70
N HIS A 53 11.65 2.46 10.80
CA HIS A 53 11.86 2.38 9.35
C HIS A 53 10.71 1.78 8.52
N TYR A 54 9.73 1.13 9.15
CA TYR A 54 8.51 0.71 8.48
C TYR A 54 7.43 1.77 8.65
N CYS A 55 6.49 1.85 7.70
CA CYS A 55 5.54 2.96 7.69
C CYS A 55 4.24 2.60 6.97
N SER A 56 3.22 3.38 7.28
CA SER A 56 1.91 3.33 6.64
C SER A 56 1.53 4.71 6.08
N TYR A 57 0.96 4.74 4.88
CA TYR A 57 0.51 5.96 4.22
C TYR A 57 -0.93 5.85 3.77
N ALA A 58 -1.69 6.91 3.98
CA ALA A 58 -3.00 7.12 3.39
C ALA A 58 -2.85 7.73 2.00
N ILE A 59 -3.65 7.28 1.05
CA ILE A 59 -3.75 7.80 -0.30
C ILE A 59 -4.96 8.72 -0.32
N ILE A 60 -4.73 10.03 -0.42
CA ILE A 60 -5.76 11.06 -0.30
C ILE A 60 -5.91 11.79 -1.63
N GLU A 61 -7.15 12.01 -2.05
CA GLU A 61 -7.48 12.94 -3.12
C GLU A 61 -7.94 14.26 -2.48
N ARG A 62 -7.29 15.36 -2.86
CA ARG A 62 -7.71 16.72 -2.50
C ARG A 62 -8.28 17.44 -3.71
N MET A 63 -9.32 18.19 -3.51
CA MET A 63 -9.79 19.17 -4.48
C MET A 63 -8.97 20.45 -4.34
N ASP A 64 -8.35 20.90 -5.42
CA ASP A 64 -7.72 22.22 -5.46
C ASP A 64 -8.83 23.27 -5.49
N GLU A 65 -8.85 24.18 -4.50
CA GLU A 65 -9.69 25.37 -4.59
C GLU A 65 -9.22 26.22 -5.77
N LEU A 66 -10.16 26.59 -6.63
CA LEU A 66 -9.94 27.68 -7.57
C LEU A 66 -9.78 28.96 -6.76
N ASP A 67 -8.70 29.71 -7.04
CA ASP A 67 -8.48 31.07 -6.54
C ASP A 67 -9.80 31.86 -6.52
N THR A 68 -10.43 31.95 -5.39
CA THR A 68 -11.45 32.94 -5.12
C THR A 68 -10.87 33.89 -4.11
N ASP A 69 -10.62 35.12 -4.62
CA ASP A 69 -10.26 36.38 -3.94
C ASP A 69 -10.05 36.36 -2.42
N GLU A 70 -8.92 36.92 -2.05
CA GLU A 70 -8.27 37.13 -0.76
C GLU A 70 -9.12 37.87 0.32
N GLN A 71 -10.41 37.68 0.46
CA GLN A 71 -11.18 38.51 1.43
C GLN A 71 -12.19 37.82 2.35
N LEU A 72 -12.16 36.50 2.49
CA LEU A 72 -13.01 35.81 3.49
C LEU A 72 -12.30 34.70 4.26
N ALA A 73 -11.05 34.93 4.65
CA ALA A 73 -10.34 34.05 5.59
C ALA A 73 -10.76 34.43 7.03
N VAL A 74 -11.97 34.11 7.44
CA VAL A 74 -12.36 34.06 8.85
C VAL A 74 -12.95 32.70 9.16
N ALA A 75 -12.10 31.91 9.80
CA ALA A 75 -12.46 30.82 10.72
C ALA A 75 -13.71 29.98 10.37
N SER A 76 -13.52 28.97 9.60
CA SER A 76 -14.19 27.68 9.86
C SER A 76 -13.21 26.58 9.55
N ASP A 77 -13.05 25.63 10.48
CA ASP A 77 -12.53 24.28 10.23
C ASP A 77 -13.46 23.56 9.23
N ALA A 78 -13.68 24.16 8.07
CA ALA A 78 -14.31 23.53 6.94
C ALA A 78 -13.29 22.52 6.43
N ALA A 79 -13.47 21.29 6.85
CA ALA A 79 -12.80 20.14 6.31
C ALA A 79 -12.77 20.27 4.78
N TYR A 80 -11.59 20.55 4.22
CA TYR A 80 -11.33 20.30 2.81
C TYR A 80 -11.85 18.88 2.52
N GLU A 81 -12.76 18.73 1.57
CA GLU A 81 -13.26 17.41 1.20
C GLU A 81 -12.08 16.58 0.66
N SER A 82 -11.33 15.99 1.58
CA SER A 82 -10.29 15.04 1.27
C SER A 82 -10.89 13.65 1.30
N SER A 83 -10.83 12.95 0.18
CA SER A 83 -11.32 11.59 0.08
C SER A 83 -10.17 10.60 0.22
N LEU A 84 -10.25 9.69 1.20
CA LEU A 84 -9.34 8.55 1.27
C LEU A 84 -9.64 7.62 0.10
N LEU A 85 -8.65 7.35 -0.75
CA LEU A 85 -8.76 6.46 -1.91
C LEU A 85 -8.17 5.06 -1.65
N GLY A 86 -7.32 4.94 -0.64
CA GLY A 86 -6.62 3.71 -0.32
C GLY A 86 -5.51 3.92 0.70
N TYR A 87 -4.65 2.92 0.84
CA TYR A 87 -3.51 2.98 1.75
C TYR A 87 -2.35 2.13 1.26
N ILE A 88 -1.17 2.42 1.81
CA ILE A 88 0.08 1.72 1.52
C ILE A 88 0.69 1.29 2.85
N LEU A 89 1.21 0.07 2.89
CA LEU A 89 2.05 -0.42 3.97
C LEU A 89 3.44 -0.76 3.44
N LEU A 90 4.45 -0.40 4.20
CA LEU A 90 5.80 -0.89 4.09
C LEU A 90 6.11 -1.63 5.38
N THR A 91 6.14 -2.95 5.32
CA THR A 91 6.21 -3.81 6.51
C THR A 91 7.43 -4.72 6.47
N ARG A 92 7.73 -5.35 7.61
CA ARG A 92 8.83 -6.29 7.73
C ARG A 92 8.57 -7.54 6.88
N HIS A 93 9.52 -7.89 6.01
CA HIS A 93 9.43 -9.11 5.20
C HIS A 93 9.53 -10.37 6.06
N LYS A 94 10.52 -10.44 6.98
CA LYS A 94 10.71 -11.58 7.90
C LYS A 94 11.33 -11.12 9.22
N ALA A 95 11.09 -11.89 10.28
CA ALA A 95 11.45 -11.49 11.65
C ALA A 95 12.96 -11.48 11.96
N LYS A 96 13.82 -12.18 11.18
CA LYS A 96 15.26 -12.26 11.44
C LYS A 96 15.96 -11.01 10.94
N GLN A 97 16.93 -10.48 11.73
CA GLN A 97 17.60 -9.19 11.50
C GLN A 97 18.31 -9.08 10.13
N ALA A 98 18.82 -10.19 9.58
CA ALA A 98 19.42 -10.18 8.25
C ALA A 98 18.44 -9.75 7.12
N TYR A 99 17.14 -9.72 7.41
CA TYR A 99 16.11 -9.22 6.49
C TYR A 99 15.75 -7.74 6.70
N ASP A 100 16.37 -7.05 7.66
CA ASP A 100 16.00 -5.65 8.00
C ASP A 100 16.27 -4.64 6.86
N THR A 101 17.03 -5.04 5.84
CA THR A 101 17.20 -4.28 4.59
C THR A 101 16.17 -4.61 3.50
N THR A 102 15.21 -5.49 3.81
CA THR A 102 14.13 -5.90 2.89
C THR A 102 12.78 -5.53 3.49
N ALA A 103 11.94 -4.88 2.72
CA ALA A 103 10.58 -4.57 3.13
C ALA A 103 9.55 -5.22 2.19
N GLU A 104 8.37 -5.50 2.72
CA GLU A 104 7.23 -5.98 1.97
C GLU A 104 6.25 -4.82 1.74
N ILE A 105 5.77 -4.70 0.48
CA ILE A 105 4.85 -3.65 0.07
C ILE A 105 3.44 -4.20 0.00
N THR A 106 2.49 -3.45 0.55
CA THR A 106 1.07 -3.68 0.37
C THR A 106 0.39 -2.40 -0.09
N ILE A 107 -0.44 -2.46 -1.12
CA ILE A 107 -1.25 -1.35 -1.63
C ILE A 107 -2.68 -1.84 -1.79
N TYR A 108 -3.61 -1.19 -1.08
CA TYR A 108 -5.04 -1.39 -1.25
C TYR A 108 -5.72 -0.08 -1.63
N LEU A 109 -6.59 -0.15 -2.63
CA LEU A 109 -7.40 0.98 -3.08
C LEU A 109 -8.87 0.68 -2.84
N LYS A 110 -9.70 1.71 -2.71
CA LYS A 110 -11.15 1.53 -2.82
C LYS A 110 -11.47 0.80 -4.13
N PRO A 111 -12.45 -0.12 -4.15
CA PRO A 111 -12.73 -0.94 -5.35
C PRO A 111 -13.04 -0.14 -6.61
N ASP A 112 -13.73 0.99 -6.46
CA ASP A 112 -14.09 1.92 -7.54
C ASP A 112 -12.92 2.79 -8.03
N GLN A 113 -11.77 2.74 -7.36
CA GLN A 113 -10.55 3.49 -7.70
C GLN A 113 -9.52 2.66 -8.48
N ALA A 114 -9.81 1.38 -8.71
CA ALA A 114 -8.94 0.53 -9.52
C ALA A 114 -8.89 1.00 -10.98
N GLY A 115 -7.75 0.80 -11.64
CA GLY A 115 -7.59 1.14 -13.06
C GLY A 115 -7.35 2.63 -13.39
N LYS A 116 -7.41 3.53 -12.41
CA LYS A 116 -7.22 4.99 -12.58
C LYS A 116 -5.75 5.46 -12.46
N GLY A 117 -4.78 4.55 -12.45
CA GLY A 117 -3.36 4.88 -12.33
C GLY A 117 -2.89 5.20 -10.90
N ILE A 118 -3.77 5.19 -9.89
CA ILE A 118 -3.44 5.49 -8.50
C ILE A 118 -2.42 4.51 -7.95
N GLY A 119 -2.61 3.20 -8.19
CA GLY A 119 -1.66 2.17 -7.76
C GLY A 119 -0.25 2.36 -8.32
N SER A 120 -0.13 2.85 -9.56
CA SER A 120 1.16 3.19 -10.16
C SER A 120 1.86 4.36 -9.45
N ARG A 121 1.12 5.41 -9.12
CA ARG A 121 1.64 6.56 -8.38
C ARG A 121 2.02 6.15 -6.94
N ALA A 122 1.20 5.33 -6.29
CA ALA A 122 1.46 4.78 -4.97
C ALA A 122 2.74 3.93 -4.94
N LEU A 123 2.95 3.10 -5.96
CA LEU A 123 4.15 2.27 -6.08
C LEU A 123 5.41 3.12 -6.24
N VAL A 124 5.39 4.13 -7.12
CA VAL A 124 6.53 5.05 -7.29
C VAL A 124 6.84 5.80 -6.00
N PHE A 125 5.80 6.28 -5.30
CA PHE A 125 5.98 6.98 -4.03
C PHE A 125 6.63 6.07 -2.97
N ILE A 126 6.12 4.84 -2.78
CA ILE A 126 6.64 3.97 -1.73
C ILE A 126 8.04 3.45 -2.04
N GLU A 127 8.41 3.28 -3.33
CA GLU A 127 9.79 2.97 -3.71
C GLU A 127 10.76 4.08 -3.28
N GLN A 128 10.39 5.34 -3.48
CA GLN A 128 11.21 6.49 -3.07
C GLN A 128 11.31 6.57 -1.53
N ALA A 129 10.20 6.40 -0.83
CA ALA A 129 10.18 6.37 0.63
C ALA A 129 11.05 5.22 1.17
N ALA A 130 10.93 4.03 0.62
CA ALA A 130 11.73 2.88 1.01
C ALA A 130 13.24 3.10 0.80
N GLN A 131 13.64 3.74 -0.30
CA GLN A 131 15.04 4.13 -0.53
C GLN A 131 15.54 5.12 0.54
N GLN A 132 14.73 6.11 0.91
CA GLN A 132 15.06 7.07 1.96
C GLN A 132 15.18 6.41 3.33
N HIS A 133 14.42 5.36 3.60
CA HIS A 133 14.51 4.54 4.81
C HIS A 133 15.65 3.51 4.79
N GLY A 134 16.43 3.45 3.69
CA GLY A 134 17.62 2.59 3.60
C GLY A 134 17.34 1.15 3.20
N PHE A 135 16.15 0.84 2.69
CA PHE A 135 15.86 -0.50 2.18
C PHE A 135 16.61 -0.78 0.87
N HIS A 136 17.08 -2.01 0.74
CA HIS A 136 17.79 -2.50 -0.43
C HIS A 136 16.86 -3.27 -1.39
N VAL A 137 15.94 -4.06 -0.84
CA VAL A 137 15.01 -4.89 -1.61
C VAL A 137 13.57 -4.62 -1.19
N LEU A 138 12.68 -4.52 -2.16
CA LEU A 138 11.24 -4.56 -1.96
C LEU A 138 10.66 -5.87 -2.45
N VAL A 139 9.77 -6.44 -1.67
CA VAL A 139 9.04 -7.67 -2.00
C VAL A 139 7.53 -7.35 -2.05
N ALA A 140 6.85 -7.96 -2.99
CA ALA A 140 5.39 -7.94 -3.07
C ALA A 140 4.89 -9.38 -3.19
N THR A 141 4.05 -9.81 -2.24
CA THR A 141 3.41 -11.13 -2.27
C THR A 141 1.94 -10.95 -2.68
N VAL A 142 1.55 -11.64 -3.75
CA VAL A 142 0.27 -11.41 -4.44
C VAL A 142 -0.43 -12.74 -4.68
N CYS A 143 -1.76 -12.79 -4.52
CA CYS A 143 -2.55 -13.91 -5.02
C CYS A 143 -2.34 -14.05 -6.54
N ALA A 144 -2.09 -15.27 -7.02
CA ALA A 144 -1.79 -15.50 -8.44
C ALA A 144 -2.92 -15.09 -9.38
N ASP A 145 -4.17 -15.02 -8.89
CA ASP A 145 -5.33 -14.56 -9.63
C ASP A 145 -5.44 -13.04 -9.73
N ASN A 146 -4.67 -12.29 -8.92
CA ASN A 146 -4.66 -10.83 -8.96
C ASN A 146 -3.80 -10.30 -10.11
N THR A 147 -4.26 -10.51 -11.32
CA THR A 147 -3.55 -10.13 -12.56
C THR A 147 -3.29 -8.64 -12.67
N SER A 148 -4.11 -7.79 -12.03
CA SER A 148 -3.92 -6.33 -12.05
C SER A 148 -2.69 -5.93 -11.24
N SER A 149 -2.50 -6.48 -10.04
CA SER A 149 -1.31 -6.24 -9.22
C SER A 149 -0.06 -6.85 -9.85
N ILE A 150 -0.15 -8.05 -10.41
CA ILE A 150 0.95 -8.69 -11.13
C ILE A 150 1.45 -7.78 -12.25
N ARG A 151 0.56 -7.32 -13.14
CA ARG A 151 0.91 -6.41 -14.24
C ARG A 151 1.48 -5.07 -13.75
N LEU A 152 1.01 -4.58 -12.59
CA LEU A 152 1.55 -3.38 -11.99
C LEU A 152 3.02 -3.60 -11.61
N PHE A 153 3.33 -4.63 -10.84
CA PHE A 153 4.69 -4.92 -10.39
C PHE A 153 5.63 -5.20 -11.57
N GLU A 154 5.23 -6.02 -12.53
CA GLU A 154 6.03 -6.33 -13.72
C GLU A 154 6.34 -5.07 -14.54
N ARG A 155 5.36 -4.17 -14.74
CA ARG A 155 5.56 -2.89 -15.45
C ARG A 155 6.59 -2.00 -14.77
N TYR A 156 6.69 -2.05 -13.45
CA TYR A 156 7.65 -1.25 -12.68
C TYR A 156 8.96 -1.97 -12.39
N GLY A 157 9.23 -3.07 -13.10
CA GLY A 157 10.53 -3.77 -13.07
C GLY A 157 10.71 -4.70 -11.87
N TYR A 158 9.63 -5.14 -11.25
CA TYR A 158 9.69 -6.23 -10.29
C TYR A 158 9.80 -7.56 -11.03
N GLU A 159 10.70 -8.41 -10.55
CA GLU A 159 10.93 -9.74 -11.11
C GLU A 159 10.24 -10.80 -10.25
N LYS A 160 9.56 -11.74 -10.89
CA LYS A 160 8.94 -12.87 -10.20
C LYS A 160 10.05 -13.78 -9.61
N CYS A 161 10.06 -13.92 -8.29
CA CYS A 161 11.08 -14.68 -7.57
C CYS A 161 10.54 -15.96 -6.93
N ALA A 162 9.23 -16.12 -6.77
CA ALA A 162 8.62 -17.34 -6.24
C ALA A 162 7.19 -17.55 -6.75
N HIS A 163 6.78 -18.85 -6.73
CA HIS A 163 5.41 -19.27 -6.93
C HIS A 163 5.12 -20.44 -5.99
N PHE A 164 4.20 -20.23 -5.07
CA PHE A 164 3.75 -21.24 -4.13
C PHE A 164 2.35 -21.68 -4.53
N ARG A 165 2.20 -22.98 -4.84
CA ARG A 165 0.94 -23.55 -5.28
C ARG A 165 0.12 -24.02 -4.11
N GLU A 166 -1.19 -23.76 -4.16
CA GLU A 166 -2.19 -24.28 -3.23
C GLU A 166 -1.88 -23.99 -1.74
N VAL A 167 -1.20 -22.84 -1.46
CA VAL A 167 -0.77 -22.49 -0.09
C VAL A 167 -1.85 -21.82 0.73
N GLY A 168 -2.96 -21.42 0.12
CA GLY A 168 -4.12 -20.84 0.78
C GLY A 168 -5.41 -21.54 0.34
N ARG A 169 -6.47 -21.41 1.16
CA ARG A 169 -7.82 -21.87 0.81
C ARG A 169 -8.83 -20.81 1.21
N LYS A 170 -9.65 -20.35 0.26
CA LYS A 170 -10.70 -19.37 0.49
C LYS A 170 -11.83 -19.58 -0.52
N PHE A 171 -13.08 -19.36 -0.11
CA PHE A 171 -14.27 -19.58 -0.95
C PHE A 171 -14.27 -20.99 -1.61
N ASP A 172 -13.88 -22.00 -0.82
CA ASP A 172 -13.79 -23.41 -1.26
C ASP A 172 -12.82 -23.69 -2.43
N GLN A 173 -11.91 -22.78 -2.74
CA GLN A 173 -10.86 -22.96 -3.75
C GLN A 173 -9.46 -22.84 -3.14
N TRP A 174 -8.54 -23.62 -3.71
CA TRP A 174 -7.12 -23.53 -3.41
C TRP A 174 -6.52 -22.34 -4.13
N LEU A 175 -5.67 -21.59 -3.44
CA LEU A 175 -5.09 -20.36 -3.93
C LEU A 175 -3.57 -20.45 -3.97
N ASP A 176 -3.02 -20.01 -5.09
CA ASP A 176 -1.59 -19.81 -5.27
C ASP A 176 -1.19 -18.40 -4.86
N ILE A 177 0.05 -18.23 -4.40
CA ILE A 177 0.69 -16.92 -4.29
C ILE A 177 1.93 -16.86 -5.19
N VAL A 178 2.19 -15.67 -5.68
CA VAL A 178 3.42 -15.33 -6.39
C VAL A 178 4.12 -14.20 -5.65
N SER A 179 5.45 -14.28 -5.55
CA SER A 179 6.24 -13.19 -4.98
C SER A 179 7.08 -12.53 -6.07
N TYR A 180 7.09 -11.22 -6.02
CA TYR A 180 7.87 -10.33 -6.88
C TYR A 180 8.86 -9.55 -6.05
N GLN A 181 10.05 -9.28 -6.57
CA GLN A 181 11.06 -8.48 -5.89
C GLN A 181 11.66 -7.44 -6.80
N LYS A 182 12.12 -6.34 -6.22
CA LYS A 182 12.90 -5.30 -6.90
C LYS A 182 14.04 -4.83 -6.01
N MET A 183 15.25 -4.78 -6.54
CA MET A 183 16.39 -4.15 -5.86
C MET A 183 16.32 -2.65 -6.10
N ILE A 184 16.17 -1.87 -5.03
CA ILE A 184 16.06 -0.41 -5.06
C ILE A 184 17.30 0.29 -4.47
N GLY A 185 18.06 -0.39 -3.61
CA GLY A 185 19.28 0.13 -3.03
C GLY A 185 20.44 0.18 -4.05
N ARG A 186 21.34 1.14 -3.89
CA ARG A 186 22.63 1.12 -4.61
C ARG A 186 23.43 -0.08 -4.11
N ARG A 187 23.99 -0.88 -5.03
CA ARG A 187 25.03 -1.83 -4.66
C ARG A 187 26.25 -0.99 -4.28
N GLU A 188 26.52 -0.83 -2.99
CA GLU A 188 27.82 -0.33 -2.56
C GLU A 188 28.87 -1.35 -2.96
N GLY A 189 29.74 -0.96 -3.89
CA GLY A 189 31.03 -1.54 -4.22
C GLY A 189 31.19 -3.06 -4.10
N VAL A 190 30.91 -3.79 -5.18
CA VAL A 190 31.68 -5.00 -5.52
C VAL A 190 32.48 -4.62 -6.77
N ASP A 191 33.37 -3.64 -6.62
CA ASP A 191 34.50 -3.42 -7.48
C ASP A 191 35.75 -3.80 -6.65
N GLY A 192 36.19 -5.05 -6.84
CA GLY A 192 37.41 -5.61 -6.27
C GLY A 192 37.81 -6.83 -7.05
#